data_729c15f3aa3f007d1e65c4be1f0872fc
#
_entry.id   729c15f3aa3f007d1e65c4be1f0872fc
#
_cell.length_a   1.000
_cell.length_b   1.000
_cell.length_c   1.000
_cell.angle_alpha   90.00
_cell.angle_beta   90.00
_cell.angle_gamma   90.00
#
_symmetry.space_group_name_H-M   'P 1'
#
loop_
_entity.id
_entity.type
_entity.pdbx_description
1 polymer ?
#
loop_
_entity_poly.entity_id
_entity_poly.type
_entity_poly.pdbx_seq_one_letter_code
_entity_poly.pdbx_strand_id
1 'polypeptide(L)'
;MVFLADSPGAGAVQRVMDLAIDGDAQLMMSVVNWGELYYATWRDRGQRVASQIVEEIARLPVDIEDANYEATRVAAELKAQFGLPYADCFAASLARRRNAPVLTADADFKVVKGLVAVQFI
;
A
#
# COMPACT_ATOMS: atom_id res chain seq x y z
N MET A 1 1.75 -9.34 4.28
CA MET A 1 2.17 -8.56 3.10
C MET A 1 1.70 -7.12 3.24
N VAL A 2 2.49 -6.20 2.76
CA VAL A 2 2.11 -4.79 2.72
C VAL A 2 1.43 -4.50 1.39
N PHE A 3 0.18 -4.07 1.46
CA PHE A 3 -0.61 -3.74 0.28
C PHE A 3 -0.45 -2.28 -0.09
N LEU A 4 -0.16 -2.03 -1.36
CA LEU A 4 -0.10 -0.69 -1.93
C LEU A 4 -1.08 -0.60 -3.10
N ALA A 5 -2.06 0.26 -2.97
CA ALA A 5 -3.02 0.55 -4.04
C ALA A 5 -2.50 1.72 -4.87
N ASP A 6 -1.75 1.43 -5.91
CA ASP A 6 -1.18 2.45 -6.80
C ASP A 6 -2.21 3.02 -7.76
N SER A 7 -3.20 2.21 -8.08
CA SER A 7 -4.27 2.61 -8.98
C SER A 7 -5.59 2.49 -8.21
N PRO A 8 -6.28 3.62 -7.97
CA PRO A 8 -7.57 3.58 -7.29
C PRO A 8 -8.59 2.94 -8.21
N GLY A 9 -8.73 1.63 -8.15
CA GLY A 9 -9.66 0.92 -8.98
C GLY A 9 -10.21 -0.31 -8.30
N ALA A 10 -11.42 -0.69 -8.69
CA ALA A 10 -12.08 -1.91 -8.20
C ALA A 10 -11.21 -3.15 -8.42
N GLY A 11 -10.39 -3.15 -9.49
CA GLY A 11 -9.51 -4.26 -9.79
C GLY A 11 -8.43 -4.51 -8.76
N ALA A 12 -7.81 -3.45 -8.20
CA ALA A 12 -6.78 -3.59 -7.18
C ALA A 12 -7.36 -4.16 -5.88
N VAL A 13 -8.51 -3.63 -5.45
CA VAL A 13 -9.19 -4.11 -4.25
C VAL A 13 -9.63 -5.56 -4.43
N GLN A 14 -10.17 -5.91 -5.62
CA GLN A 14 -10.59 -7.27 -5.90
C GLN A 14 -9.43 -8.27 -5.84
N ARG A 15 -8.27 -7.90 -6.38
CA ARG A 15 -7.07 -8.76 -6.30
C ARG A 15 -6.63 -8.99 -4.85
N VAL A 16 -6.68 -7.96 -4.02
CA VAL A 16 -6.35 -8.08 -2.60
C VAL A 16 -7.36 -8.98 -1.88
N MET A 17 -8.65 -8.83 -2.20
CA MET A 17 -9.69 -9.70 -1.65
C MET A 17 -9.44 -11.17 -2.01
N ASP A 18 -9.13 -11.45 -3.26
CA ASP A 18 -8.85 -12.81 -3.73
C ASP A 18 -7.66 -13.42 -2.99
N LEU A 19 -6.60 -12.64 -2.79
CA LEU A 19 -5.42 -13.08 -2.04
C LEU A 19 -5.73 -13.30 -0.56
N ALA A 20 -6.55 -12.45 0.05
CA ALA A 20 -6.94 -12.59 1.46
C ALA A 20 -7.81 -13.83 1.68
N ILE A 21 -8.65 -14.19 0.70
CA ILE A 21 -9.51 -15.38 0.76
C ILE A 21 -8.68 -16.65 0.60
N ASP A 22 -7.69 -16.64 -0.31
CA ASP A 22 -6.93 -17.83 -0.66
C ASP A 22 -5.77 -18.12 0.29
N GLY A 23 -5.44 -17.23 1.22
CA GLY A 23 -4.27 -17.39 2.06
C GLY A 23 -4.46 -16.96 3.50
N ASP A 24 -3.65 -17.54 4.38
CA ASP A 24 -3.51 -17.13 5.79
C ASP A 24 -2.64 -15.87 5.91
N ALA A 25 -2.47 -15.13 4.83
CA ALA A 25 -1.58 -13.98 4.81
C ALA A 25 -2.20 -12.80 5.54
N GLN A 26 -1.48 -12.30 6.54
CA GLN A 26 -1.80 -11.03 7.17
C GLN A 26 -1.47 -9.90 6.21
N LEU A 27 -2.45 -9.04 5.96
CA LEU A 27 -2.29 -7.87 5.12
C LEU A 27 -2.13 -6.62 5.97
N MET A 28 -1.23 -5.76 5.57
CA MET A 28 -0.97 -4.48 6.22
C MET A 28 -0.97 -3.36 5.19
N MET A 29 -1.38 -2.18 5.60
CA MET A 29 -1.33 -0.98 4.76
C MET A 29 -0.89 0.20 5.61
N SER A 30 0.05 1.00 5.11
CA SER A 30 0.36 2.26 5.75
C SER A 30 -0.83 3.21 5.68
N VAL A 31 -1.09 3.92 6.77
CA VAL A 31 -2.15 4.95 6.80
C VAL A 31 -1.93 6.03 5.74
N VAL A 32 -0.68 6.29 5.35
CA VAL A 32 -0.36 7.22 4.26
C VAL A 32 -0.89 6.71 2.93
N ASN A 33 -0.72 5.43 2.64
CA ASN A 33 -1.23 4.82 1.42
C ASN A 33 -2.75 4.74 1.43
N TRP A 34 -3.35 4.48 2.59
CA TRP A 34 -4.79 4.53 2.76
C TRP A 34 -5.34 5.91 2.42
N GLY A 35 -4.71 6.97 2.94
CA GLY A 35 -5.11 8.34 2.66
C GLY A 35 -4.98 8.71 1.18
N GLU A 36 -3.90 8.28 0.54
CA GLU A 36 -3.71 8.51 -0.89
C GLU A 36 -4.78 7.80 -1.71
N LEU A 37 -5.09 6.56 -1.38
CA LEU A 37 -6.16 5.82 -2.04
C LEU A 37 -7.49 6.56 -1.91
N TYR A 38 -7.81 7.07 -0.73
CA TYR A 38 -9.04 7.77 -0.47
C TYR A 38 -9.15 9.06 -1.30
N TYR A 39 -8.16 9.96 -1.18
CA TYR A 39 -8.27 11.25 -1.88
C TYR A 39 -8.15 11.08 -3.40
N ALA A 40 -7.28 10.18 -3.89
CA ALA A 40 -7.12 9.98 -5.32
C ALA A 40 -8.39 9.39 -5.95
N THR A 41 -9.02 8.44 -5.28
CA THR A 41 -10.29 7.89 -5.75
C THR A 41 -11.39 8.95 -5.74
N TRP A 42 -11.46 9.74 -4.67
CA TRP A 42 -12.44 10.83 -4.59
C TRP A 42 -12.25 11.81 -5.74
N ARG A 43 -11.02 12.25 -5.97
CA ARG A 43 -10.70 13.20 -7.05
C ARG A 43 -11.03 12.64 -8.43
N ASP A 44 -10.72 11.37 -8.67
CA ASP A 44 -10.83 10.78 -10.01
C ASP A 44 -12.21 10.17 -10.28
N ARG A 45 -12.91 9.68 -9.27
CA ARG A 45 -14.15 8.91 -9.42
C ARG A 45 -15.30 9.39 -8.53
N GLY A 46 -15.08 10.42 -7.69
CA GLY A 46 -16.09 11.01 -6.83
C GLY A 46 -16.14 10.41 -5.43
N GLN A 47 -16.77 11.17 -4.53
CA GLN A 47 -16.85 10.83 -3.11
C GLN A 47 -17.53 9.49 -2.85
N ARG A 48 -18.58 9.18 -3.60
CA ARG A 48 -19.34 7.95 -3.41
C ARG A 48 -18.47 6.72 -3.63
N VAL A 49 -17.71 6.70 -4.74
CA VAL A 49 -16.83 5.58 -5.06
C VAL A 49 -15.70 5.48 -4.04
N ALA A 50 -15.13 6.62 -3.63
CA ALA A 50 -14.08 6.64 -2.61
C ALA A 50 -14.58 6.06 -1.29
N SER A 51 -15.78 6.43 -0.85
CA SER A 51 -16.37 5.90 0.37
C SER A 51 -16.61 4.40 0.28
N GLN A 52 -17.07 3.91 -0.87
CA GLN A 52 -17.28 2.48 -1.09
C GLN A 52 -15.97 1.70 -0.99
N ILE A 53 -14.89 2.21 -1.57
CA ILE A 53 -13.59 1.53 -1.57
C ILE A 53 -13.03 1.45 -0.15
N VAL A 54 -13.08 2.53 0.63
CA VAL A 54 -12.56 2.47 2.01
C VAL A 54 -13.42 1.59 2.91
N GLU A 55 -14.72 1.51 2.66
CA GLU A 55 -15.59 0.57 3.37
C GLU A 55 -15.24 -0.88 3.04
N GLU A 56 -14.95 -1.18 1.78
CA GLU A 56 -14.51 -2.52 1.38
C GLU A 56 -13.19 -2.90 2.06
N ILE A 57 -12.23 -1.98 2.10
CA ILE A 57 -10.95 -2.21 2.78
C ILE A 57 -11.17 -2.45 4.27
N ALA A 58 -12.10 -1.72 4.90
CA ALA A 58 -12.41 -1.91 6.32
C ALA A 58 -12.98 -3.30 6.63
N ARG A 59 -13.55 -3.97 5.65
CA ARG A 59 -14.09 -5.35 5.80
C ARG A 59 -13.03 -6.42 5.55
N LEU A 60 -11.90 -6.07 4.96
CA LEU A 60 -10.80 -7.01 4.71
C LEU A 60 -9.96 -7.19 5.99
N PRO A 61 -9.28 -8.33 6.14
CA PRO A 61 -8.32 -8.51 7.22
C PRO A 61 -7.03 -7.71 6.92
N VAL A 62 -7.15 -6.40 6.83
CA VAL A 62 -6.05 -5.48 6.56
C VAL A 62 -5.84 -4.60 7.78
N ASP A 63 -4.65 -4.68 8.36
CA ASP A 63 -4.26 -3.79 9.45
C ASP A 63 -3.73 -2.48 8.89
N ILE A 64 -4.36 -1.37 9.28
CA ILE A 64 -3.88 -0.03 8.91
C ILE A 64 -2.87 0.39 9.97
N GLU A 65 -1.63 0.60 9.53
CA GLU A 65 -0.51 0.93 10.41
C GLU A 65 -0.24 2.43 10.39
N ASP A 66 -0.08 3.01 11.57
CA ASP A 66 0.23 4.44 11.71
C ASP A 66 1.61 4.77 11.14
N ALA A 67 1.73 5.96 10.57
CA ALA A 67 3.00 6.51 10.09
C ALA A 67 3.66 7.32 11.22
N ASN A 68 4.30 6.61 12.15
CA ASN A 68 4.99 7.26 13.26
C ASN A 68 6.34 7.85 12.83
N TYR A 69 7.09 8.39 13.80
CA TYR A 69 8.39 9.01 13.54
C TYR A 69 9.35 8.04 12.83
N GLU A 70 9.49 6.82 13.33
CA GLU A 70 10.40 5.83 12.74
C GLU A 70 10.00 5.44 11.32
N ALA A 71 8.70 5.23 11.08
CA ALA A 71 8.18 4.94 9.75
C ALA A 71 8.50 6.07 8.77
N THR A 72 8.34 7.32 9.21
CA THR A 72 8.60 8.49 8.40
C THR A 72 10.09 8.67 8.12
N ARG A 73 10.95 8.43 9.11
CA ARG A 73 12.40 8.51 8.93
C ARG A 73 12.87 7.52 7.85
N VAL A 74 12.43 6.29 7.93
CA VAL A 74 12.79 5.26 6.94
C VAL A 74 12.23 5.61 5.55
N ALA A 75 10.98 6.08 5.48
CA ALA A 75 10.39 6.50 4.22
C ALA A 75 11.17 7.66 3.58
N ALA A 76 11.60 8.63 4.38
CA ALA A 76 12.39 9.77 3.90
C ALA A 76 13.76 9.33 3.37
N GLU A 77 14.42 8.39 4.03
CA GLU A 77 15.68 7.82 3.57
C GLU A 77 15.50 7.11 2.22
N LEU A 78 14.44 6.32 2.09
CA LEU A 78 14.12 5.65 0.84
C LEU A 78 13.81 6.64 -0.29
N LYS A 79 13.09 7.70 0.01
CA LYS A 79 12.79 8.77 -0.95
C LYS A 79 14.07 9.42 -1.46
N ALA A 80 15.01 9.72 -0.57
CA ALA A 80 16.29 10.33 -0.93
C ALA A 80 17.13 9.42 -1.84
N GLN A 81 17.09 8.11 -1.62
CA GLN A 81 17.90 7.15 -2.34
C GLN A 81 17.32 6.72 -3.68
N PHE A 82 16.00 6.52 -3.76
CA PHE A 82 15.37 5.83 -4.88
C PHE A 82 14.41 6.67 -5.71
N GLY A 83 14.01 7.84 -5.23
CA GLY A 83 13.15 8.73 -6.01
C GLY A 83 11.72 8.24 -6.22
N LEU A 84 11.26 7.23 -5.50
CA LEU A 84 9.86 6.80 -5.51
C LEU A 84 8.95 7.93 -5.02
N PRO A 85 7.68 7.97 -5.45
CA PRO A 85 6.70 8.86 -4.82
C PRO A 85 6.70 8.68 -3.30
N TYR A 86 6.53 9.77 -2.56
CA TYR A 86 6.70 9.72 -1.10
C TYR A 86 5.76 8.74 -0.40
N ALA A 87 4.50 8.68 -0.84
CA ALA A 87 3.56 7.72 -0.30
C ALA A 87 4.02 6.28 -0.50
N ASP A 88 4.62 5.96 -1.65
CA ASP A 88 5.15 4.63 -1.94
C ASP A 88 6.30 4.25 -1.01
N CYS A 89 7.08 5.25 -0.59
CA CYS A 89 8.16 5.03 0.38
C CYS A 89 7.63 4.59 1.75
N PHE A 90 6.41 4.98 2.11
CA PHE A 90 5.79 4.50 3.36
C PHE A 90 5.40 3.03 3.27
N ALA A 91 4.95 2.56 2.11
CA ALA A 91 4.71 1.13 1.91
C ALA A 91 6.03 0.34 2.02
N ALA A 92 7.08 0.80 1.37
CA ALA A 92 8.40 0.18 1.45
C ALA A 92 8.97 0.22 2.88
N SER A 93 8.78 1.33 3.60
CA SER A 93 9.16 1.46 4.99
C SER A 93 8.47 0.42 5.88
N LEU A 94 7.17 0.29 5.73
CA LEU A 94 6.39 -0.70 6.49
C LEU A 94 6.86 -2.12 6.19
N ALA A 95 7.05 -2.44 4.91
CA ALA A 95 7.52 -3.75 4.47
C ALA A 95 8.88 -4.09 5.08
N ARG A 96 9.80 -3.13 5.07
CA ARG A 96 11.14 -3.31 5.64
C ARG A 96 11.08 -3.53 7.15
N ARG A 97 10.30 -2.72 7.87
CA ARG A 97 10.19 -2.81 9.32
C ARG A 97 9.50 -4.10 9.79
N ARG A 98 8.59 -4.62 8.98
CA ARG A 98 7.84 -5.86 9.28
C ARG A 98 8.45 -7.09 8.64
N ASN A 99 9.52 -6.93 7.87
CA ASN A 99 10.14 -8.02 7.10
C ASN A 99 9.11 -8.77 6.27
N ALA A 100 8.27 -8.01 5.56
CA ALA A 100 7.18 -8.52 4.74
C ALA A 100 7.31 -8.00 3.30
N PRO A 101 6.84 -8.74 2.29
CA PRO A 101 6.87 -8.26 0.92
C PRO A 101 5.85 -7.15 0.68
N VAL A 102 6.15 -6.27 -0.28
CA VAL A 102 5.18 -5.31 -0.82
C VAL A 102 4.39 -5.98 -1.93
N LEU A 103 3.08 -5.84 -1.87
CA LEU A 103 2.17 -6.31 -2.91
C LEU A 103 1.73 -5.10 -3.75
N THR A 104 2.14 -5.04 -5.00
CA THR A 104 1.91 -3.88 -5.88
C THR A 104 1.75 -4.29 -7.33
N ALA A 105 1.02 -3.49 -8.10
CA ALA A 105 0.95 -3.59 -9.56
C ALA A 105 1.95 -2.66 -10.26
N ASP A 106 2.63 -1.78 -9.51
CA ASP A 106 3.52 -0.76 -10.06
C ASP A 106 4.94 -1.28 -10.27
N ALA A 107 5.37 -1.29 -11.53
CA ALA A 107 6.72 -1.71 -11.91
C ALA A 107 7.82 -0.82 -11.33
N ASP A 108 7.52 0.40 -10.92
CA ASP A 108 8.50 1.32 -10.34
C ASP A 108 9.07 0.78 -9.03
N PHE A 109 8.37 -0.13 -8.36
CA PHE A 109 8.87 -0.81 -7.16
C PHE A 109 10.07 -1.72 -7.40
N LYS A 110 10.43 -2.00 -8.64
CA LYS A 110 11.64 -2.77 -8.96
C LYS A 110 12.91 -2.14 -8.38
N VAL A 111 12.95 -0.82 -8.24
CA VAL A 111 14.14 -0.12 -7.75
C VAL A 111 14.48 -0.46 -6.29
N VAL A 112 13.52 -0.91 -5.50
CA VAL A 112 13.72 -1.26 -4.09
C VAL A 112 13.79 -2.77 -3.85
N LYS A 113 13.83 -3.58 -4.89
CA LYS A 113 13.86 -5.05 -4.78
C LYS A 113 15.04 -5.58 -3.95
N GLY A 114 16.15 -4.86 -3.91
CA GLY A 114 17.30 -5.25 -3.10
C GLY A 114 17.14 -5.01 -1.61
N LEU A 115 16.15 -4.19 -1.20
CA LEU A 115 15.90 -3.84 0.20
C LEU A 115 14.65 -4.49 0.76
N VAL A 116 13.62 -4.64 -0.07
CA VAL A 116 12.35 -5.27 0.31
C VAL A 116 11.96 -6.27 -0.77
N ALA A 117 11.32 -7.35 -0.37
CA ALA A 117 10.72 -8.27 -1.32
C ALA A 117 9.50 -7.61 -1.96
N VAL A 118 9.32 -7.79 -3.26
CA VAL A 118 8.21 -7.21 -4.01
C VAL A 118 7.48 -8.33 -4.74
N GLN A 119 6.17 -8.40 -4.54
CA GLN A 119 5.30 -9.31 -5.27
C GLN A 119 4.40 -8.49 -6.17
N PHE A 120 4.53 -8.65 -7.47
CA PHE A 120 3.69 -7.97 -8.45
C PHE A 120 2.39 -8.72 -8.68
N ILE A 121 1.32 -7.95 -8.82
CA ILE A 121 -0.03 -8.49 -9.07
C ILE A 121 -0.63 -8.00 -10.37
#